data_e0823d8d54420fd03fc26287dc6f8244
#
_entry.id   e0823d8d54420fd03fc26287dc6f8244
#
_cell.length_a   1.000
_cell.length_b   1.000
_cell.length_c   1.000
_cell.angle_alpha   90.00
_cell.angle_beta   90.00
_cell.angle_gamma   90.00
#
_symmetry.space_group_name_H-M   'P 1'
#
loop_
_entity.id
_entity.type
_entity.pdbx_description
1 polymer ?
#
loop_
_entity_poly.entity_id
_entity_poly.type
_entity_poly.pdbx_seq_one_letter_code
_entity_poly.pdbx_strand_id
1 'polypeptide(L)'
;PMDTASAMDQVSEEVPALDTFLLEQIYANMRDTPLRDLVLFLVAFINPEGYVTINLNEAAEQKGVEPIEMLDALTLLHQLDPPGVGARNLQECLMLQTERDEYAPEIAYYVLENFFTAFSDKNWQEIADEMAVDLADVKSVFEYVQTLDPTPGSAFGDDNLFLPRPDLYLQLLDGHLTVKYNEWASPFVVFQKEYYEEMLQH
;
A
#
# COMPACT_ATOMS: atom_id res chain seq x y z
N PRO A 1 5.83 47.96 30.10
CA PRO A 1 6.56 46.82 29.57
C PRO A 1 5.57 45.87 28.92
N MET A 2 5.63 45.80 27.61
CA MET A 2 4.78 44.92 26.81
C MET A 2 5.45 43.55 26.77
N ASP A 3 4.80 42.57 27.34
CA ASP A 3 5.14 41.15 27.18
C ASP A 3 4.80 40.74 25.77
N THR A 4 5.81 40.64 24.92
CA THR A 4 5.77 39.89 23.68
C THR A 4 6.09 38.44 24.02
N ALA A 5 5.17 37.77 24.68
CA ALA A 5 5.22 36.33 24.82
C ALA A 5 4.73 35.69 23.51
N SER A 6 5.68 35.34 22.69
CA SER A 6 5.83 34.04 22.03
C SER A 6 4.54 33.42 21.46
N ALA A 7 4.20 33.88 20.25
CA ALA A 7 3.51 33.01 19.29
C ALA A 7 4.56 32.11 18.62
N MET A 8 5.27 31.33 19.45
CA MET A 8 6.12 30.25 18.93
C MET A 8 5.31 28.98 18.76
N ASP A 9 5.11 28.67 17.49
CA ASP A 9 5.11 27.33 16.93
C ASP A 9 4.24 26.27 17.63
N GLN A 10 2.94 26.34 17.37
CA GLN A 10 2.24 25.13 17.05
C GLN A 10 2.44 24.86 15.53
N VAL A 11 3.65 24.45 15.16
CA VAL A 11 3.81 23.61 13.98
C VAL A 11 3.14 22.31 14.37
N SER A 12 1.87 22.14 14.02
CA SER A 12 1.28 20.82 13.96
C SER A 12 2.16 20.07 12.96
N GLU A 13 2.88 19.06 13.41
CA GLU A 13 3.52 18.10 12.50
C GLU A 13 2.38 17.53 11.66
N GLU A 14 2.24 18.03 10.43
CA GLU A 14 1.29 17.49 9.48
C GLU A 14 1.71 16.07 9.21
N VAL A 15 0.88 15.11 9.61
CA VAL A 15 1.10 13.69 9.33
C VAL A 15 1.03 13.54 7.81
N PRO A 16 2.09 13.06 7.13
CA PRO A 16 2.09 12.97 5.69
C PRO A 16 0.98 12.00 5.21
N ALA A 17 0.50 12.19 3.99
CA ALA A 17 -0.38 11.23 3.35
C ALA A 17 0.35 9.90 3.15
N LEU A 18 -0.40 8.79 3.16
CA LEU A 18 0.17 7.45 3.06
C LEU A 18 0.99 7.25 1.77
N ASP A 19 0.50 7.74 0.65
CA ASP A 19 1.20 7.64 -0.65
C ASP A 19 2.53 8.39 -0.63
N THR A 20 2.56 9.61 -0.07
CA THR A 20 3.79 10.39 0.10
C THR A 20 4.81 9.62 0.94
N PHE A 21 4.39 9.08 2.06
CA PHE A 21 5.25 8.29 2.95
C PHE A 21 5.81 7.04 2.26
N LEU A 22 4.99 6.34 1.47
CA LEU A 22 5.44 5.18 0.69
C LEU A 22 6.42 5.57 -0.41
N LEU A 23 6.14 6.65 -1.15
CA LEU A 23 7.02 7.14 -2.21
C LEU A 23 8.40 7.53 -1.67
N GLU A 24 8.46 8.21 -0.52
CA GLU A 24 9.72 8.57 0.14
C GLU A 24 10.55 7.32 0.47
N GLN A 25 9.93 6.26 1.01
CA GLN A 25 10.62 5.00 1.30
C GLN A 25 11.15 4.33 0.03
N ILE A 26 10.34 4.29 -1.04
CA ILE A 26 10.71 3.68 -2.31
C ILE A 26 11.93 4.40 -2.90
N TYR A 27 11.89 5.73 -2.98
CA TYR A 27 13.01 6.50 -3.53
C TYR A 27 14.27 6.46 -2.67
N ALA A 28 14.12 6.34 -1.36
CA ALA A 28 15.27 6.26 -0.45
C ALA A 28 15.96 4.89 -0.48
N ASN A 29 15.19 3.79 -0.65
CA ASN A 29 15.68 2.44 -0.42
C ASN A 29 15.79 1.58 -1.68
N MET A 30 15.09 1.92 -2.77
CA MET A 30 15.08 1.13 -3.99
C MET A 30 15.88 1.78 -5.09
N ARG A 31 16.69 0.97 -5.79
CA ARG A 31 17.44 1.41 -6.96
C ARG A 31 16.49 1.69 -8.12
N ASP A 32 16.92 2.55 -9.04
CA ASP A 32 16.19 2.84 -10.28
C ASP A 32 16.24 1.62 -11.22
N THR A 33 15.17 0.85 -11.20
CA THR A 33 15.00 -0.40 -11.94
C THR A 33 13.56 -0.52 -12.44
N PRO A 34 13.29 -1.30 -13.49
CA PRO A 34 11.94 -1.57 -13.95
C PRO A 34 11.03 -2.13 -12.84
N LEU A 35 11.60 -2.90 -11.90
CA LEU A 35 10.85 -3.45 -10.76
C LEU A 35 10.39 -2.34 -9.81
N ARG A 36 11.23 -1.30 -9.56
CA ARG A 36 10.80 -0.13 -8.79
C ARG A 36 9.62 0.59 -9.46
N ASP A 37 9.63 0.70 -10.78
CA ASP A 37 8.53 1.34 -11.52
C ASP A 37 7.21 0.58 -11.33
N LEU A 38 7.25 -0.75 -11.22
CA LEU A 38 6.08 -1.56 -10.89
C LEU A 38 5.61 -1.35 -9.45
N VAL A 39 6.53 -1.20 -8.49
CA VAL A 39 6.18 -0.85 -7.09
C VAL A 39 5.49 0.51 -7.04
N LEU A 40 6.05 1.52 -7.72
CA LEU A 40 5.46 2.87 -7.82
C LEU A 40 4.06 2.83 -8.45
N PHE A 41 3.87 1.99 -9.46
CA PHE A 41 2.58 1.77 -10.08
C PHE A 41 1.55 1.22 -9.07
N LEU A 42 1.92 0.21 -8.28
CA LEU A 42 1.03 -0.38 -7.28
C LEU A 42 0.63 0.61 -6.19
N VAL A 43 1.52 1.52 -5.78
CA VAL A 43 1.21 2.57 -4.78
C VAL A 43 0.01 3.40 -5.19
N ALA A 44 -0.17 3.67 -6.49
CA ALA A 44 -1.31 4.43 -7.00
C ALA A 44 -2.67 3.75 -6.78
N PHE A 45 -2.69 2.46 -6.49
CA PHE A 45 -3.88 1.65 -6.24
C PHE A 45 -4.06 1.27 -4.77
N ILE A 46 -3.31 1.90 -3.87
CA ILE A 46 -3.49 1.70 -2.42
C ILE A 46 -4.59 2.65 -1.94
N ASN A 47 -5.58 2.08 -1.26
CA ASN A 47 -6.64 2.86 -0.65
C ASN A 47 -6.20 3.52 0.68
N PRO A 48 -6.98 4.45 1.27
CA PRO A 48 -6.63 5.11 2.52
C PRO A 48 -6.44 4.15 3.72
N GLU A 49 -7.01 2.97 3.68
CA GLU A 49 -6.86 1.95 4.72
C GLU A 49 -5.53 1.17 4.59
N GLY A 50 -4.84 1.28 3.44
CA GLY A 50 -3.55 0.65 3.17
C GLY A 50 -3.62 -0.61 2.30
N TYR A 51 -4.78 -0.93 1.72
CA TYR A 51 -4.96 -2.12 0.87
C TYR A 51 -4.76 -1.81 -0.60
N VAL A 52 -4.14 -2.73 -1.34
CA VAL A 52 -4.09 -2.65 -2.79
C VAL A 52 -5.43 -3.07 -3.40
N THR A 53 -5.96 -2.24 -4.29
CA THR A 53 -7.33 -2.41 -4.84
C THR A 53 -7.35 -3.01 -6.24
N ILE A 54 -6.22 -3.01 -6.95
CA ILE A 54 -6.11 -3.59 -8.29
C ILE A 54 -5.80 -5.09 -8.22
N ASN A 55 -6.38 -5.87 -9.13
CA ASN A 55 -5.99 -7.26 -9.32
C ASN A 55 -4.60 -7.35 -9.97
N LEU A 56 -3.73 -8.24 -9.50
CA LEU A 56 -2.36 -8.36 -9.99
C LEU A 56 -2.26 -8.75 -11.47
N ASN A 57 -3.17 -9.59 -11.97
CA ASN A 57 -3.19 -9.95 -13.40
C ASN A 57 -3.57 -8.74 -14.25
N GLU A 58 -4.57 -7.98 -13.82
CA GLU A 58 -4.95 -6.72 -14.48
C GLU A 58 -3.82 -5.70 -14.44
N ALA A 59 -3.14 -5.56 -13.31
CA ALA A 59 -1.98 -4.70 -13.15
C ALA A 59 -0.84 -5.10 -14.10
N ALA A 60 -0.56 -6.40 -14.23
CA ALA A 60 0.44 -6.94 -15.13
C ALA A 60 0.09 -6.67 -16.61
N GLU A 61 -1.18 -6.87 -16.99
CA GLU A 61 -1.65 -6.57 -18.35
C GLU A 61 -1.50 -5.07 -18.67
N GLN A 62 -1.89 -4.18 -17.75
CA GLN A 62 -1.76 -2.74 -17.95
C GLN A 62 -0.30 -2.29 -18.13
N LYS A 63 0.63 -2.96 -17.47
CA LYS A 63 2.06 -2.65 -17.56
C LYS A 63 2.78 -3.43 -18.67
N GLY A 64 2.12 -4.41 -19.28
CA GLY A 64 2.71 -5.27 -20.31
C GLY A 64 3.85 -6.15 -19.77
N VAL A 65 3.73 -6.62 -18.53
CA VAL A 65 4.70 -7.49 -17.85
C VAL A 65 4.05 -8.82 -17.47
N GLU A 66 4.88 -9.81 -17.13
CA GLU A 66 4.38 -11.08 -16.63
C GLU A 66 3.80 -10.94 -15.21
N PRO A 67 2.75 -11.71 -14.85
CA PRO A 67 2.16 -11.67 -13.52
C PRO A 67 3.16 -11.90 -12.39
N ILE A 68 4.20 -12.67 -12.62
CA ILE A 68 5.25 -12.94 -11.63
C ILE A 68 6.07 -11.67 -11.31
N GLU A 69 6.34 -10.83 -12.31
CA GLU A 69 7.06 -9.57 -12.10
C GLU A 69 6.22 -8.60 -11.25
N MET A 70 4.89 -8.59 -11.45
CA MET A 70 3.98 -7.80 -10.64
C MET A 70 3.88 -8.34 -9.21
N LEU A 71 3.93 -9.66 -9.03
CA LEU A 71 3.98 -10.29 -7.71
C LEU A 71 5.30 -9.96 -6.97
N ASP A 72 6.42 -9.93 -7.67
CA ASP A 72 7.71 -9.50 -7.12
C ASP A 72 7.64 -8.03 -6.65
N ALA A 73 7.02 -7.18 -7.45
CA ALA A 73 6.79 -5.78 -7.07
C ALA A 73 5.91 -5.65 -5.82
N LEU A 74 4.82 -6.43 -5.73
CA LEU A 74 3.97 -6.48 -4.55
C LEU A 74 4.75 -6.96 -3.31
N THR A 75 5.59 -7.96 -3.46
CA THR A 75 6.44 -8.48 -2.38
C THR A 75 7.39 -7.40 -1.85
N LEU A 76 7.97 -6.59 -2.73
CA LEU A 76 8.77 -5.44 -2.31
C LEU A 76 7.93 -4.36 -1.61
N LEU A 77 6.72 -4.09 -2.10
CA LEU A 77 5.79 -3.16 -1.47
C LEU A 77 5.46 -3.59 -0.03
N HIS A 78 5.28 -4.89 0.22
CA HIS A 78 5.02 -5.46 1.54
C HIS A 78 6.17 -5.27 2.54
N GLN A 79 7.38 -4.95 2.08
CA GLN A 79 8.52 -4.66 2.96
C GLN A 79 8.52 -3.21 3.47
N LEU A 80 7.66 -2.35 2.96
CA LEU A 80 7.56 -0.96 3.37
C LEU A 80 6.80 -0.80 4.68
N ASP A 81 6.97 0.35 5.31
CA ASP A 81 6.17 0.76 6.47
C ASP A 81 4.93 1.56 6.00
N PRO A 82 3.82 1.43 6.71
CA PRO A 82 3.57 0.61 7.90
C PRO A 82 3.43 -0.88 7.58
N PRO A 83 3.72 -1.78 8.56
CA PRO A 83 3.52 -3.22 8.38
C PRO A 83 2.08 -3.55 7.96
N GLY A 84 1.92 -4.41 6.96
CA GLY A 84 0.61 -4.77 6.41
C GLY A 84 0.16 -3.91 5.23
N VAL A 85 0.86 -2.81 4.91
CA VAL A 85 0.56 -1.98 3.74
C VAL A 85 0.72 -2.78 2.44
N GLY A 86 -0.17 -2.52 1.47
CA GLY A 86 -0.18 -3.23 0.20
C GLY A 86 -0.81 -4.62 0.25
N ALA A 87 -1.36 -5.05 1.37
CA ALA A 87 -2.11 -6.29 1.47
C ALA A 87 -3.35 -6.27 0.53
N ARG A 88 -3.71 -7.43 0.01
CA ARG A 88 -4.89 -7.60 -0.86
C ARG A 88 -6.18 -7.79 -0.07
N ASN A 89 -6.06 -8.25 1.18
CA ASN A 89 -7.17 -8.52 2.09
C ASN A 89 -6.71 -8.51 3.55
N LEU A 90 -7.67 -8.62 4.48
CA LEU A 90 -7.39 -8.59 5.92
C LEU A 90 -6.47 -9.73 6.37
N GLN A 91 -6.69 -10.96 5.87
CA GLN A 91 -5.85 -12.11 6.19
C GLN A 91 -4.37 -11.82 5.86
N GLU A 92 -4.09 -11.36 4.65
CA GLU A 92 -2.74 -11.00 4.22
C GLU A 92 -2.16 -9.84 5.06
N CYS A 93 -2.96 -8.83 5.38
CA CYS A 93 -2.54 -7.71 6.22
C CYS A 93 -2.06 -8.17 7.60
N LEU A 94 -2.82 -9.06 8.23
CA LEU A 94 -2.45 -9.61 9.54
C LEU A 94 -1.24 -10.55 9.46
N MET A 95 -1.14 -11.34 8.39
CA MET A 95 0.02 -12.21 8.15
C MET A 95 1.31 -11.40 7.97
N LEU A 96 1.27 -10.32 7.18
CA LEU A 96 2.43 -9.44 6.96
C LEU A 96 2.91 -8.78 8.25
N GLN A 97 1.98 -8.36 9.12
CA GLN A 97 2.33 -7.81 10.42
C GLN A 97 2.94 -8.87 11.33
N THR A 98 2.35 -10.08 11.36
CA THR A 98 2.83 -11.20 12.16
C THR A 98 4.22 -11.65 11.73
N GLU A 99 4.52 -11.69 10.43
CA GLU A 99 5.83 -12.06 9.89
C GLU A 99 6.95 -11.10 10.33
N ARG A 100 6.62 -9.83 10.52
CA ARG A 100 7.57 -8.78 10.91
C ARG A 100 7.70 -8.58 12.41
N ASP A 101 6.84 -9.24 13.19
CA ASP A 101 6.81 -9.10 14.66
C ASP A 101 7.57 -10.23 15.34
N GLU A 102 8.71 -9.89 15.95
CA GLU A 102 9.55 -10.84 16.71
C GLU A 102 8.86 -11.42 17.95
N TYR A 103 7.78 -10.78 18.43
CA TYR A 103 7.01 -11.19 19.60
C TYR A 103 5.75 -11.98 19.26
N ALA A 104 5.51 -12.21 17.97
CA ALA A 104 4.35 -13.00 17.54
C ALA A 104 4.42 -14.43 18.09
N PRO A 105 3.27 -15.00 18.54
CA PRO A 105 3.23 -16.42 18.88
C PRO A 105 3.68 -17.29 17.70
N GLU A 106 4.49 -18.32 17.95
CA GLU A 106 5.08 -19.17 16.90
C GLU A 106 4.05 -19.74 15.92
N ILE A 107 2.86 -20.07 16.42
CA ILE A 107 1.80 -20.65 15.58
C ILE A 107 0.92 -19.59 14.91
N ALA A 108 1.06 -18.30 15.23
CA ALA A 108 0.16 -17.25 14.77
C ALA A 108 0.11 -17.14 13.25
N TYR A 109 1.26 -17.12 12.58
CA TYR A 109 1.32 -17.05 11.12
C TYR A 109 0.62 -18.25 10.47
N TYR A 110 0.89 -19.45 10.94
CA TYR A 110 0.29 -20.68 10.42
C TYR A 110 -1.23 -20.73 10.61
N VAL A 111 -1.72 -20.27 11.77
CA VAL A 111 -3.17 -20.16 12.05
C VAL A 111 -3.83 -19.17 11.08
N LEU A 112 -3.24 -18.00 10.88
CA LEU A 112 -3.74 -16.98 9.95
C LEU A 112 -3.72 -17.46 8.49
N GLU A 113 -2.70 -18.23 8.09
CA GLU A 113 -2.56 -18.74 6.74
C GLU A 113 -3.59 -19.85 6.42
N ASN A 114 -3.73 -20.82 7.32
CA ASN A 114 -4.45 -22.05 7.02
C ASN A 114 -5.84 -22.16 7.66
N PHE A 115 -6.10 -21.41 8.74
CA PHE A 115 -7.33 -21.52 9.53
C PHE A 115 -8.08 -20.18 9.66
N PHE A 116 -7.85 -19.22 8.79
CA PHE A 116 -8.38 -17.86 8.93
C PHE A 116 -9.90 -17.82 9.11
N THR A 117 -10.65 -18.62 8.35
CA THR A 117 -12.11 -18.67 8.46
C THR A 117 -12.55 -19.24 9.80
N ALA A 118 -12.03 -20.41 10.19
CA ALA A 118 -12.34 -21.02 11.48
C ALA A 118 -11.94 -20.11 12.66
N PHE A 119 -10.81 -19.40 12.52
CA PHE A 119 -10.32 -18.44 13.48
C PHE A 119 -11.25 -17.23 13.63
N SER A 120 -11.73 -16.67 12.51
CA SER A 120 -12.69 -15.57 12.47
C SER A 120 -14.05 -15.97 13.06
N ASP A 121 -14.47 -17.20 12.84
CA ASP A 121 -15.71 -17.77 13.38
C ASP A 121 -15.58 -18.22 14.85
N LYS A 122 -14.40 -18.02 15.46
CA LYS A 122 -14.08 -18.42 16.84
C LYS A 122 -14.16 -19.92 17.11
N ASN A 123 -13.97 -20.75 16.07
CA ASN A 123 -13.91 -22.21 16.16
C ASN A 123 -12.54 -22.68 16.69
N TRP A 124 -12.12 -22.13 17.79
CA TRP A 124 -10.75 -22.33 18.31
C TRP A 124 -10.45 -23.76 18.71
N GLN A 125 -11.46 -24.54 19.14
CA GLN A 125 -11.29 -25.94 19.48
C GLN A 125 -10.97 -26.79 18.25
N GLU A 126 -11.62 -26.50 17.13
CA GLU A 126 -11.35 -27.16 15.85
C GLU A 126 -9.89 -26.94 15.42
N ILE A 127 -9.41 -25.70 15.51
CA ILE A 127 -8.01 -25.36 15.19
C ILE A 127 -7.04 -26.08 16.11
N ALA A 128 -7.32 -26.10 17.42
CA ALA A 128 -6.49 -26.77 18.42
C ALA A 128 -6.40 -28.29 18.14
N ASP A 129 -7.53 -28.91 17.83
CA ASP A 129 -7.60 -30.35 17.53
C ASP A 129 -6.86 -30.69 16.24
N GLU A 130 -7.04 -29.90 15.16
CA GLU A 130 -6.36 -30.15 13.90
C GLU A 130 -4.85 -29.92 13.95
N MET A 131 -4.42 -28.89 14.69
CA MET A 131 -3.01 -28.59 14.87
C MET A 131 -2.33 -29.43 15.96
N ALA A 132 -3.09 -30.17 16.75
CA ALA A 132 -2.62 -30.90 17.94
C ALA A 132 -1.85 -29.99 18.92
N VAL A 133 -2.41 -28.80 19.16
CA VAL A 133 -1.90 -27.81 20.14
C VAL A 133 -2.93 -27.56 21.23
N ASP A 134 -2.51 -26.94 22.31
CA ASP A 134 -3.43 -26.58 23.40
C ASP A 134 -4.38 -25.46 22.97
N LEU A 135 -5.62 -25.53 23.43
CA LEU A 135 -6.61 -24.47 23.20
C LEU A 135 -6.11 -23.09 23.72
N ALA A 136 -5.28 -23.10 24.77
CA ALA A 136 -4.68 -21.90 25.30
C ALA A 136 -3.74 -21.22 24.30
N ASP A 137 -3.01 -21.99 23.49
CA ASP A 137 -2.14 -21.44 22.45
C ASP A 137 -2.94 -20.75 21.36
N VAL A 138 -4.04 -21.35 20.90
CA VAL A 138 -4.94 -20.71 19.92
C VAL A 138 -5.59 -19.43 20.46
N LYS A 139 -5.97 -19.42 21.75
CA LYS A 139 -6.48 -18.20 22.39
C LYS A 139 -5.42 -17.12 22.53
N SER A 140 -4.17 -17.49 22.79
CA SER A 140 -3.03 -16.56 22.81
C SER A 140 -2.83 -15.91 21.43
N VAL A 141 -2.99 -16.66 20.35
CA VAL A 141 -2.99 -16.10 18.98
C VAL A 141 -4.12 -15.08 18.81
N PHE A 142 -5.31 -15.37 19.32
CA PHE A 142 -6.42 -14.43 19.22
C PHE A 142 -6.16 -13.13 19.97
N GLU A 143 -5.64 -13.19 21.18
CA GLU A 143 -5.24 -12.01 21.96
C GLU A 143 -4.17 -11.22 21.24
N TYR A 144 -3.18 -11.89 20.66
CA TYR A 144 -2.14 -11.26 19.85
C TYR A 144 -2.72 -10.54 18.62
N VAL A 145 -3.57 -11.21 17.84
CA VAL A 145 -4.16 -10.64 16.62
C VAL A 145 -4.99 -9.39 16.93
N GLN A 146 -5.59 -9.29 18.10
CA GLN A 146 -6.31 -8.08 18.54
C GLN A 146 -5.39 -6.86 18.73
N THR A 147 -4.09 -7.06 18.86
CA THR A 147 -3.11 -5.97 18.95
C THR A 147 -2.65 -5.45 17.60
N LEU A 148 -2.94 -6.20 16.52
CA LEU A 148 -2.57 -5.82 15.17
C LEU A 148 -3.50 -4.76 14.60
N ASP A 149 -3.01 -4.03 13.61
CA ASP A 149 -3.78 -2.97 12.95
C ASP A 149 -4.43 -3.48 11.66
N PRO A 150 -5.77 -3.60 11.60
CA PRO A 150 -6.46 -4.03 10.38
C PRO A 150 -6.48 -2.96 9.28
N THR A 151 -6.14 -1.71 9.60
CA THR A 151 -6.19 -0.57 8.68
C THR A 151 -4.92 0.29 8.77
N PRO A 152 -3.74 -0.27 8.39
CA PRO A 152 -2.45 0.36 8.65
C PRO A 152 -2.28 1.74 7.99
N GLY A 153 -3.08 2.05 6.97
CA GLY A 153 -3.09 3.36 6.33
C GLY A 153 -3.86 4.44 7.09
N SER A 154 -4.76 4.06 8.01
CA SER A 154 -5.68 5.01 8.67
C SER A 154 -5.01 5.99 9.64
N ALA A 155 -3.78 5.72 10.07
CA ALA A 155 -2.99 6.61 10.92
C ALA A 155 -2.38 7.79 10.14
N PHE A 156 -2.43 7.76 8.81
CA PHE A 156 -1.90 8.80 7.92
C PHE A 156 -2.97 9.85 7.63
N GLY A 157 -2.53 11.08 7.32
CA GLY A 157 -3.43 12.20 7.07
C GLY A 157 -4.30 11.97 5.83
N ASP A 158 -5.52 12.48 5.92
CA ASP A 158 -6.53 12.43 4.84
C ASP A 158 -6.26 13.52 3.78
N ASP A 159 -5.02 13.95 3.67
CA ASP A 159 -4.63 14.94 2.70
C ASP A 159 -4.71 14.36 1.28
N ASN A 160 -5.93 14.44 0.75
CA ASN A 160 -6.16 14.63 -0.68
C ASN A 160 -5.55 15.97 -1.15
N LEU A 161 -4.40 16.32 -0.64
CA LEU A 161 -3.52 17.20 -1.35
C LEU A 161 -3.09 16.39 -2.57
N PHE A 162 -3.79 16.66 -3.66
CA PHE A 162 -3.27 16.45 -4.99
C PHE A 162 -1.87 17.07 -5.00
N LEU A 163 -0.87 16.32 -4.54
CA LEU A 163 0.47 16.62 -4.99
C LEU A 163 0.36 16.53 -6.50
N PRO A 164 0.56 17.62 -7.22
CA PRO A 164 0.53 17.56 -8.66
C PRO A 164 1.56 16.48 -9.01
N ARG A 165 1.08 15.33 -9.50
CA ARG A 165 1.97 14.30 -10.01
C ARG A 165 2.77 15.02 -11.08
N PRO A 166 4.10 15.05 -10.97
CA PRO A 166 4.87 15.79 -11.95
C PRO A 166 4.58 15.19 -13.32
N ASP A 167 4.07 16.02 -14.22
CA ASP A 167 3.76 15.62 -15.59
C ASP A 167 5.05 15.28 -16.37
N LEU A 168 6.17 15.72 -15.83
CA LEU A 168 7.50 15.64 -16.44
C LEU A 168 8.55 15.29 -15.37
N TYR A 169 9.36 14.28 -15.64
CA TYR A 169 10.57 13.96 -14.87
C TYR A 169 11.80 14.42 -15.63
N LEU A 170 12.65 15.20 -14.96
CA LEU A 170 13.96 15.55 -15.46
C LEU A 170 14.98 14.55 -14.93
N GLN A 171 15.60 13.78 -15.80
CA GLN A 171 16.64 12.82 -15.45
C GLN A 171 17.96 13.25 -16.09
N LEU A 172 19.02 13.29 -15.27
CA LEU A 172 20.36 13.53 -15.77
C LEU A 172 21.01 12.18 -16.09
N LEU A 173 21.13 11.83 -17.36
CA LEU A 173 21.82 10.63 -17.84
C LEU A 173 23.07 11.06 -18.60
N ASP A 174 24.24 10.59 -18.18
CA ASP A 174 25.54 10.84 -18.82
C ASP A 174 25.84 12.33 -19.13
N GLY A 175 25.39 13.22 -18.21
CA GLY A 175 25.56 14.66 -18.38
C GLY A 175 24.55 15.33 -19.31
N HIS A 176 23.58 14.59 -19.85
CA HIS A 176 22.49 15.10 -20.65
C HIS A 176 21.17 15.11 -19.89
N LEU A 177 20.46 16.24 -19.93
CA LEU A 177 19.14 16.38 -19.32
C LEU A 177 18.11 15.72 -20.23
N THR A 178 17.49 14.63 -19.74
CA THR A 178 16.43 13.92 -20.44
C THR A 178 15.10 14.20 -19.76
N VAL A 179 14.08 14.55 -20.55
CA VAL A 179 12.71 14.77 -20.08
C VAL A 179 11.91 13.52 -20.37
N LYS A 180 11.36 12.89 -19.33
CA LYS A 180 10.39 11.79 -19.46
C LYS A 180 9.00 12.27 -19.10
N TYR A 181 8.01 11.92 -19.89
CA TYR A 181 6.60 12.12 -19.60
C TYR A 181 6.14 11.10 -18.56
N ASN A 182 5.34 11.58 -17.62
CA ASN A 182 4.54 10.70 -16.81
C ASN A 182 3.32 10.26 -17.64
N GLU A 183 3.37 9.06 -18.18
CA GLU A 183 2.29 8.49 -19.02
C GLU A 183 0.94 8.40 -18.28
N TRP A 184 0.95 8.53 -16.95
CA TRP A 184 -0.23 8.49 -16.08
C TRP A 184 -0.89 9.85 -15.89
N ALA A 185 -0.20 10.93 -16.22
CA ALA A 185 -0.71 12.29 -16.08
C ALA A 185 -1.44 12.79 -17.33
N SER A 186 -1.41 12.04 -18.43
CA SER A 186 -2.16 12.37 -19.63
C SER A 186 -3.64 12.03 -19.41
N PRO A 187 -4.55 13.03 -19.33
CA PRO A 187 -5.95 12.73 -19.47
C PRO A 187 -6.17 12.09 -20.82
N PHE A 188 -6.75 10.91 -20.87
CA PHE A 188 -7.24 10.31 -22.09
C PHE A 188 -8.33 11.24 -22.64
N VAL A 189 -7.97 12.10 -23.55
CA VAL A 189 -8.94 12.84 -24.33
C VAL A 189 -9.48 11.89 -25.39
N VAL A 190 -10.57 11.21 -25.07
CA VAL A 190 -11.34 10.49 -26.06
C VAL A 190 -12.11 11.54 -26.86
N PHE A 191 -11.65 11.83 -28.06
CA PHE A 191 -12.39 12.66 -29.00
C PHE A 191 -13.61 11.87 -29.48
N GLN A 192 -14.78 12.15 -28.90
CA GLN A 192 -16.06 11.61 -29.40
C GLN A 192 -16.44 12.35 -30.65
N LYS A 193 -16.05 11.81 -31.80
CA LYS A 193 -16.30 12.36 -33.10
C LYS A 193 -17.81 12.55 -33.38
N GLU A 194 -18.61 11.62 -32.89
CA GLU A 194 -20.09 11.67 -33.06
C GLU A 194 -20.71 12.87 -32.34
N TYR A 195 -20.25 13.20 -31.14
CA TYR A 195 -20.75 14.37 -30.38
C TYR A 195 -20.35 15.70 -31.03
N TYR A 196 -19.19 15.75 -31.66
CA TYR A 196 -18.71 16.94 -32.37
C TYR A 196 -19.48 17.16 -33.68
N GLU A 197 -19.83 16.11 -34.41
CA GLU A 197 -20.62 16.17 -35.65
C GLU A 197 -22.07 16.58 -35.37
N GLU A 198 -22.66 16.17 -34.23
CA GLU A 198 -24.00 16.66 -33.79
C GLU A 198 -24.01 18.15 -33.45
N MET A 199 -22.93 18.67 -32.84
CA MET A 199 -22.84 20.10 -32.50
C MET A 199 -22.64 21.02 -33.71
N LEU A 200 -22.16 20.51 -34.83
CA LEU A 200 -21.98 21.28 -36.07
C LEU A 200 -23.27 21.36 -36.92
N GLN A 201 -24.32 20.62 -36.57
CA GLN A 201 -25.60 20.60 -37.30
C GLN A 201 -26.70 21.53 -36.70
N HIS A 202 -26.36 22.23 -35.62
CA HIS A 202 -27.20 23.29 -35.02
C HIS A 202 -26.46 24.62 -35.01
#